data_addded05aa22c86eba766d7924efb996
#
_entry.id   addded05aa22c86eba766d7924efb996
#
_cell.length_a   1.000
_cell.length_b   1.000
_cell.length_c   1.000
_cell.angle_alpha   90.00
_cell.angle_beta   90.00
_cell.angle_gamma   90.00
#
_symmetry.space_group_name_H-M   'P 1'
#
loop_
_entity.id
_entity.type
_entity.pdbx_description
1 polymer ?
#
loop_
_entity_poly.entity_id
_entity_poly.type
_entity_poly.pdbx_seq_one_letter_code
_entity_poly.pdbx_strand_id
1 'polypeptide(L)'
;MSGWMPSPGNALAPAGLRLLRSLAAGSAVVLSVVLPTAVAAADEPAGATVVGRLVQAWAESFPGKAGHADDGQLSWVEPAEGDPVLVDSAGVEGVPSGSTVAVTLGTDGPDGSGDGALPVLDTQVLGHSSSELPAPAPSTNQVTVAMVAPAGSDPAGDGTTLEQVVSAVEDRVAPFWAEQSDGAITLGVTEIHDWTAAAVTCEQPGQLWDDIAARVRFEPGPGKHLLLYVSRGAGCGYALAEVGTAPSSGGRIYVTDTSTSAIAHEFGHNFGLGHSSAEQCDGAVEGGFCRTVAYRDYYDVMGVSWSQTGNLNAAQAALLGLLPEAQQQLLSVKGSAITATLTPLSGRVGTRALRLTDADGIVYWLEYRTATARDGWLASSANRFGLESGVLLRRAGGLPDTSVLLDGTPTAAAGWDGDYRATLPVGVAVTVSGGDFSVVVQGLTPAGAVVSVAPNSPAGGGAPAAPAPRIPHGGVVLPGSGEAAAETLAPTVEEAPEVGAPQFSGAVQRVGPDLEPASEATRGSGALVVGAGALLVGSTLLVARRLWTGALRHH
;
A
#
# COMPACT_ATOMS: atom_id res chain seq x y z
N MET A 1 44.94 47.97 -11.20
CA MET A 1 46.34 47.68 -10.90
C MET A 1 46.51 46.20 -10.94
N SER A 2 47.02 45.75 -12.09
CA SER A 2 48.23 44.94 -12.29
C SER A 2 48.12 43.56 -11.68
N GLY A 3 48.02 42.48 -12.39
CA GLY A 3 48.71 41.99 -13.57
C GLY A 3 49.46 40.73 -13.15
N TRP A 4 49.33 39.64 -13.74
CA TRP A 4 50.14 38.99 -14.80
C TRP A 4 49.97 37.46 -14.75
N MET A 5 49.61 36.87 -15.88
CA MET A 5 50.02 35.53 -16.34
C MET A 5 51.52 35.57 -16.74
N PRO A 6 52.24 34.46 -17.05
CA PRO A 6 51.86 33.47 -18.06
C PRO A 6 52.34 32.00 -17.86
N SER A 7 51.85 31.12 -18.71
CA SER A 7 52.39 29.90 -19.27
C SER A 7 53.72 30.13 -20.06
N PRO A 8 54.46 29.15 -20.67
CA PRO A 8 54.18 27.76 -21.09
C PRO A 8 55.43 26.81 -21.08
N GLY A 9 55.25 25.58 -21.59
CA GLY A 9 56.38 24.96 -22.31
C GLY A 9 56.43 23.43 -22.23
N ASN A 10 56.00 22.80 -23.32
CA ASN A 10 56.72 21.83 -24.20
C ASN A 10 57.37 20.57 -23.56
N ALA A 11 57.31 19.41 -24.07
CA ALA A 11 57.05 18.74 -25.35
C ALA A 11 57.81 17.39 -25.33
N LEU A 12 57.32 16.45 -26.14
CA LEU A 12 58.03 15.38 -26.85
C LEU A 12 58.08 13.97 -26.26
N ALA A 13 57.42 13.09 -26.99
CA ALA A 13 57.64 11.65 -27.18
C ALA A 13 58.98 11.40 -27.93
N PRO A 14 59.41 10.22 -28.34
CA PRO A 14 58.76 8.91 -28.50
C PRO A 14 59.64 7.63 -28.29
N ALA A 15 59.00 6.47 -28.52
CA ALA A 15 59.55 5.26 -29.15
C ALA A 15 60.50 4.31 -28.37
N GLY A 16 60.16 3.00 -28.48
CA GLY A 16 61.09 1.92 -28.16
C GLY A 16 60.49 0.52 -28.17
N LEU A 17 60.18 0.04 -29.35
CA LEU A 17 59.92 -1.36 -29.71
C LEU A 17 61.18 -2.23 -29.41
N ARG A 18 61.07 -3.35 -28.65
CA ARG A 18 61.94 -4.49 -28.76
C ARG A 18 61.21 -5.81 -28.44
N LEU A 19 61.12 -6.62 -29.49
CA LEU A 19 60.92 -8.08 -29.48
C LEU A 19 62.08 -8.74 -28.76
N LEU A 20 61.81 -9.74 -27.94
CA LEU A 20 62.78 -10.84 -27.70
C LEU A 20 62.01 -12.16 -27.56
N ARG A 21 62.20 -13.01 -28.52
CA ARG A 21 61.87 -14.44 -28.49
C ARG A 21 62.89 -15.15 -27.59
N SER A 22 62.44 -16.04 -26.74
CA SER A 22 63.29 -17.13 -26.22
C SER A 22 62.40 -18.37 -26.05
N LEU A 23 62.85 -19.38 -26.78
CA LEU A 23 62.45 -20.78 -26.63
C LEU A 23 63.12 -21.36 -25.36
N ALA A 24 62.35 -22.16 -24.59
CA ALA A 24 62.98 -23.24 -23.81
C ALA A 24 61.95 -24.34 -23.57
N ALA A 25 62.31 -25.40 -23.94
CA ALA A 25 62.09 -26.83 -23.85
C ALA A 25 61.33 -27.36 -22.61
N GLY A 26 60.58 -28.37 -22.89
CA GLY A 26 59.68 -29.21 -22.16
C GLY A 26 60.16 -29.89 -20.88
N SER A 27 59.17 -30.16 -20.06
CA SER A 27 59.17 -31.34 -19.19
C SER A 27 57.69 -31.73 -19.02
N ALA A 28 57.33 -32.85 -19.59
CA ALA A 28 56.01 -33.46 -19.39
C ALA A 28 55.96 -34.10 -17.99
N VAL A 29 55.22 -33.49 -17.10
CA VAL A 29 54.80 -34.16 -15.87
C VAL A 29 53.43 -34.75 -16.14
N VAL A 30 53.35 -36.07 -16.20
CA VAL A 30 52.06 -36.80 -16.24
C VAL A 30 51.46 -36.73 -14.87
N LEU A 31 50.48 -35.83 -14.69
CA LEU A 31 49.64 -35.74 -13.51
C LEU A 31 48.46 -36.67 -13.75
N SER A 32 48.44 -37.84 -13.09
CA SER A 32 47.27 -38.71 -13.05
C SER A 32 46.17 -38.05 -12.25
N VAL A 33 45.21 -37.45 -12.95
CA VAL A 33 43.97 -36.91 -12.33
C VAL A 33 43.06 -38.11 -12.05
N VAL A 34 42.95 -38.48 -10.78
CA VAL A 34 41.85 -39.33 -10.29
C VAL A 34 40.61 -38.46 -10.31
N LEU A 35 39.76 -38.64 -11.31
CA LEU A 35 38.43 -38.04 -11.35
C LEU A 35 37.57 -38.70 -10.26
N PRO A 36 36.99 -37.97 -9.32
CA PRO A 36 35.96 -38.53 -8.50
C PRO A 36 34.76 -38.87 -9.41
N THR A 37 34.32 -40.10 -9.37
CA THR A 37 33.05 -40.52 -9.95
C THR A 37 31.96 -39.68 -9.31
N ALA A 38 31.45 -38.68 -10.05
CA ALA A 38 30.24 -37.99 -9.68
C ALA A 38 29.12 -39.03 -9.62
N VAL A 39 28.57 -39.22 -8.43
CA VAL A 39 27.27 -39.85 -8.26
C VAL A 39 26.29 -38.97 -9.02
N ALA A 40 25.71 -39.52 -10.09
CA ALA A 40 24.62 -38.84 -10.78
C ALA A 40 23.51 -38.59 -9.74
N ALA A 41 23.33 -37.32 -9.37
CA ALA A 41 22.10 -36.89 -8.74
C ALA A 41 20.99 -37.21 -9.75
N ALA A 42 19.94 -37.88 -9.29
CA ALA A 42 18.73 -38.08 -10.09
C ALA A 42 18.29 -36.70 -10.60
N ASP A 43 18.13 -36.58 -11.92
CA ASP A 43 17.51 -35.41 -12.52
C ASP A 43 16.10 -35.29 -11.92
N GLU A 44 15.90 -34.34 -11.00
CA GLU A 44 14.56 -33.81 -10.76
C GLU A 44 14.08 -33.22 -12.09
N PRO A 45 12.81 -33.42 -12.47
CA PRO A 45 12.30 -32.86 -13.72
C PRO A 45 12.53 -31.35 -13.69
N ALA A 46 13.42 -30.86 -14.53
CA ALA A 46 13.70 -29.44 -14.67
C ALA A 46 12.37 -28.75 -15.04
N GLY A 47 11.80 -27.99 -14.13
CA GLY A 47 10.66 -27.14 -14.41
C GLY A 47 10.99 -26.10 -15.48
N ALA A 48 10.00 -25.60 -16.18
CA ALA A 48 10.20 -24.51 -17.13
C ALA A 48 10.69 -23.27 -16.37
N THR A 49 11.76 -22.63 -16.86
CA THR A 49 12.24 -21.37 -16.26
C THR A 49 11.73 -20.19 -17.08
N VAL A 50 11.07 -19.25 -16.41
CA VAL A 50 10.63 -17.98 -16.97
C VAL A 50 11.51 -16.86 -16.46
N VAL A 51 12.00 -16.01 -17.37
CA VAL A 51 12.82 -14.84 -17.04
C VAL A 51 12.04 -13.59 -17.39
N GLY A 52 11.83 -12.71 -16.42
CA GLY A 52 11.05 -11.50 -16.62
C GLY A 52 11.10 -10.54 -15.45
N ARG A 53 10.28 -9.48 -15.55
CA ARG A 53 10.05 -8.53 -14.47
C ARG A 53 9.06 -9.13 -13.48
N LEU A 54 9.40 -9.15 -12.19
CA LEU A 54 8.44 -9.50 -11.14
C LEU A 54 7.48 -8.33 -10.93
N VAL A 55 6.20 -8.59 -11.05
CA VAL A 55 5.10 -7.67 -10.73
C VAL A 55 4.33 -8.26 -9.57
N GLN A 56 4.10 -7.45 -8.55
CA GLN A 56 3.30 -7.82 -7.41
C GLN A 56 2.14 -6.84 -7.29
N ALA A 57 0.96 -7.33 -6.96
CA ALA A 57 -0.23 -6.52 -6.78
C ALA A 57 -1.10 -7.09 -5.66
N TRP A 58 -1.93 -6.24 -5.08
CA TRP A 58 -2.90 -6.61 -4.06
C TRP A 58 -4.31 -6.48 -4.60
N ALA A 59 -5.07 -7.59 -4.53
CA ALA A 59 -6.49 -7.59 -4.83
C ALA A 59 -7.29 -7.09 -3.63
N GLU A 60 -8.13 -6.07 -3.87
CA GLU A 60 -8.93 -5.42 -2.85
C GLU A 60 -10.35 -5.99 -2.83
N SER A 61 -10.86 -6.30 -1.64
CA SER A 61 -12.25 -6.69 -1.46
C SER A 61 -13.19 -5.51 -1.26
N PHE A 62 -14.46 -5.70 -1.61
CA PHE A 62 -15.48 -4.70 -1.30
C PHE A 62 -15.58 -4.44 0.20
N PRO A 63 -15.61 -3.16 0.66
CA PRO A 63 -15.78 -2.82 2.05
C PRO A 63 -17.01 -3.50 2.66
N GLY A 64 -16.82 -4.24 3.74
CA GLY A 64 -17.90 -4.95 4.45
C GLY A 64 -18.15 -6.40 4.03
N LYS A 65 -17.41 -6.94 3.07
CA LYS A 65 -17.31 -8.37 2.83
C LYS A 65 -16.09 -8.88 3.59
N ALA A 66 -16.28 -9.29 4.83
CA ALA A 66 -15.22 -9.92 5.60
C ALA A 66 -14.89 -11.30 5.01
N GLY A 67 -13.63 -11.54 4.71
CA GLY A 67 -13.05 -12.87 4.57
C GLY A 67 -13.42 -13.62 3.31
N HIS A 68 -13.12 -13.08 2.14
CA HIS A 68 -12.93 -13.91 0.97
C HIS A 68 -11.46 -14.30 0.85
N ALA A 69 -11.23 -15.56 0.48
CA ALA A 69 -9.90 -16.12 0.20
C ALA A 69 -9.17 -15.42 -0.97
N ASP A 70 -9.81 -14.40 -1.54
CA ASP A 70 -9.34 -13.65 -2.70
C ASP A 70 -8.58 -12.35 -2.34
N ASP A 71 -8.48 -12.01 -1.03
CA ASP A 71 -7.67 -10.87 -0.56
C ASP A 71 -6.21 -11.32 -0.45
N GLY A 72 -5.58 -11.53 -1.59
CA GLY A 72 -4.24 -12.07 -1.64
C GLY A 72 -3.29 -11.25 -2.50
N GLN A 73 -2.01 -11.39 -2.17
CA GLN A 73 -0.95 -10.94 -3.06
C GLN A 73 -0.99 -11.77 -4.34
N LEU A 74 -1.07 -11.09 -5.46
CA LEU A 74 -0.89 -11.67 -6.78
C LEU A 74 0.53 -11.36 -7.27
N SER A 75 1.19 -12.35 -7.85
CA SER A 75 2.55 -12.18 -8.36
C SER A 75 2.64 -12.71 -9.78
N TRP A 76 3.19 -11.91 -10.69
CA TRP A 76 3.42 -12.31 -12.07
C TRP A 76 4.88 -12.13 -12.43
N VAL A 77 5.36 -12.99 -13.31
CA VAL A 77 6.60 -12.76 -14.04
C VAL A 77 6.21 -12.32 -15.44
N GLU A 78 6.56 -11.09 -15.80
CA GLU A 78 6.36 -10.52 -17.13
C GLU A 78 7.62 -10.73 -17.97
N PRO A 79 7.66 -11.72 -18.89
CA PRO A 79 8.79 -11.90 -19.79
C PRO A 79 8.85 -10.77 -20.83
N ALA A 80 10.03 -10.56 -21.42
CA ALA A 80 10.18 -9.55 -22.48
C ALA A 80 9.35 -9.86 -23.74
N GLU A 81 9.04 -11.13 -23.95
CA GLU A 81 8.18 -11.62 -25.03
C GLU A 81 7.25 -12.71 -24.46
N GLY A 82 5.97 -12.63 -24.75
CA GLY A 82 4.94 -13.56 -24.27
C GLY A 82 4.02 -12.97 -23.21
N ASP A 83 3.07 -13.79 -22.75
CA ASP A 83 2.07 -13.37 -21.76
C ASP A 83 2.65 -13.40 -20.34
N PRO A 84 2.14 -12.53 -19.41
CA PRO A 84 2.46 -12.59 -17.99
C PRO A 84 2.13 -13.96 -17.40
N VAL A 85 3.04 -14.50 -16.60
CA VAL A 85 2.86 -15.80 -15.95
C VAL A 85 2.53 -15.58 -14.47
N LEU A 86 1.33 -15.93 -14.06
CA LEU A 86 0.91 -15.89 -12.65
C LEU A 86 1.64 -16.98 -11.87
N VAL A 87 2.27 -16.62 -10.76
CA VAL A 87 3.09 -17.50 -9.94
C VAL A 87 2.66 -17.44 -8.47
N ASP A 88 2.92 -18.51 -7.73
CA ASP A 88 2.68 -18.54 -6.29
C ASP A 88 3.52 -17.47 -5.59
N SER A 89 2.85 -16.53 -4.93
CA SER A 89 3.48 -15.39 -4.26
C SER A 89 4.43 -15.81 -3.13
N ALA A 90 4.19 -16.96 -2.50
CA ALA A 90 5.09 -17.48 -1.46
C ALA A 90 6.48 -17.81 -2.00
N GLY A 91 6.58 -18.22 -3.27
CA GLY A 91 7.86 -18.54 -3.91
C GLY A 91 8.69 -17.33 -4.32
N VAL A 92 8.13 -16.13 -4.25
CA VAL A 92 8.79 -14.85 -4.55
C VAL A 92 8.75 -13.88 -3.36
N GLU A 93 8.46 -14.40 -2.16
CA GLU A 93 8.45 -13.61 -0.93
C GLU A 93 9.79 -12.91 -0.70
N GLY A 94 9.75 -11.64 -0.31
CA GLY A 94 10.95 -10.84 -0.05
C GLY A 94 11.70 -10.36 -1.29
N VAL A 95 11.26 -10.72 -2.49
CA VAL A 95 11.81 -10.16 -3.73
C VAL A 95 11.09 -8.85 -4.06
N PRO A 96 11.80 -7.72 -4.20
CA PRO A 96 11.17 -6.45 -4.52
C PRO A 96 10.45 -6.48 -5.87
N SER A 97 9.24 -5.93 -5.94
CA SER A 97 8.51 -5.72 -7.19
C SER A 97 9.35 -4.90 -8.17
N GLY A 98 9.26 -5.21 -9.45
CA GLY A 98 10.09 -4.61 -10.50
C GLY A 98 11.47 -5.24 -10.68
N SER A 99 11.90 -6.17 -9.81
CA SER A 99 13.15 -6.93 -10.00
C SER A 99 13.07 -7.81 -11.24
N THR A 100 14.21 -7.97 -11.92
CA THR A 100 14.33 -9.01 -12.95
C THR A 100 14.66 -10.33 -12.29
N VAL A 101 13.82 -11.33 -12.51
CA VAL A 101 13.93 -12.65 -11.90
C VAL A 101 14.00 -13.76 -12.95
N ALA A 102 14.63 -14.87 -12.59
CA ALA A 102 14.45 -16.16 -13.26
C ALA A 102 13.72 -17.07 -12.29
N VAL A 103 12.50 -17.48 -12.63
CA VAL A 103 11.66 -18.33 -11.79
C VAL A 103 11.52 -19.68 -12.45
N THR A 104 11.87 -20.74 -11.72
CA THR A 104 11.65 -22.12 -12.15
C THR A 104 10.27 -22.57 -11.66
N LEU A 105 9.41 -22.92 -12.59
CA LEU A 105 8.01 -23.26 -12.34
C LEU A 105 7.83 -24.76 -12.15
N GLY A 106 7.01 -25.16 -11.22
CA GLY A 106 6.48 -26.50 -11.11
C GLY A 106 5.41 -26.76 -12.16
N THR A 107 5.07 -28.02 -12.33
CA THR A 107 3.85 -28.42 -13.04
C THR A 107 2.66 -28.30 -12.12
N ASP A 108 1.48 -27.95 -12.67
CA ASP A 108 0.23 -27.89 -11.90
C ASP A 108 0.11 -29.11 -11.00
N GLY A 109 0.07 -28.89 -9.69
CA GLY A 109 -0.18 -29.96 -8.73
C GLY A 109 -1.58 -30.54 -8.92
N PRO A 110 -1.81 -31.81 -8.57
CA PRO A 110 -3.13 -32.44 -8.67
C PRO A 110 -4.18 -31.81 -7.75
N ASP A 111 -3.80 -30.87 -6.90
CA ASP A 111 -4.62 -30.30 -5.83
C ASP A 111 -5.34 -29.00 -6.23
N GLY A 112 -5.23 -28.56 -7.52
CA GLY A 112 -6.07 -27.52 -8.08
C GLY A 112 -6.41 -26.39 -7.10
N SER A 113 -5.41 -25.63 -6.60
CA SER A 113 -5.69 -24.31 -6.06
C SER A 113 -6.27 -23.48 -7.20
N GLY A 114 -7.55 -23.11 -7.10
CA GLY A 114 -8.36 -22.66 -8.22
C GLY A 114 -8.05 -21.25 -8.75
N ASP A 115 -6.86 -20.72 -8.48
CA ASP A 115 -6.41 -19.38 -8.87
C ASP A 115 -5.51 -19.35 -10.11
N GLY A 116 -5.10 -20.52 -10.62
CA GLY A 116 -4.25 -20.63 -11.82
C GLY A 116 -2.80 -20.18 -11.62
N ALA A 117 -2.36 -19.92 -10.40
CA ALA A 117 -0.97 -19.59 -10.11
C ALA A 117 -0.08 -20.85 -10.20
N LEU A 118 1.06 -20.73 -10.88
CA LEU A 118 2.00 -21.83 -11.03
C LEU A 118 2.91 -21.93 -9.79
N PRO A 119 3.14 -23.14 -9.24
CA PRO A 119 4.08 -23.34 -8.16
C PRO A 119 5.49 -22.87 -8.53
N VAL A 120 6.16 -22.20 -7.61
CA VAL A 120 7.55 -21.76 -7.77
C VAL A 120 8.47 -22.76 -7.07
N LEU A 121 9.39 -23.37 -7.82
CA LEU A 121 10.40 -24.31 -7.33
C LEU A 121 11.70 -23.63 -6.93
N ASP A 122 12.08 -22.58 -7.67
CA ASP A 122 13.29 -21.80 -7.42
C ASP A 122 13.14 -20.39 -7.96
N THR A 123 13.72 -19.41 -7.27
CA THR A 123 13.72 -18.00 -7.69
C THR A 123 15.13 -17.44 -7.61
N GLN A 124 15.63 -16.97 -8.74
CA GLN A 124 16.92 -16.28 -8.83
C GLN A 124 16.68 -14.81 -9.21
N VAL A 125 17.14 -13.88 -8.37
CA VAL A 125 17.15 -12.46 -8.71
C VAL A 125 18.32 -12.14 -9.60
N LEU A 126 18.05 -11.74 -10.84
CA LEU A 126 19.04 -11.39 -11.85
C LEU A 126 19.41 -9.92 -11.84
N GLY A 127 18.51 -9.07 -11.38
CA GLY A 127 18.70 -7.63 -11.25
C GLY A 127 17.69 -7.04 -10.29
N HIS A 128 18.12 -6.07 -9.50
CA HIS A 128 17.23 -5.29 -8.65
C HIS A 128 16.83 -4.02 -9.38
N SER A 129 15.58 -3.62 -9.32
CA SER A 129 15.25 -2.23 -9.52
C SER A 129 15.90 -1.45 -8.37
N SER A 130 16.99 -0.76 -8.63
CA SER A 130 17.73 0.00 -7.62
C SER A 130 16.86 1.19 -7.19
N SER A 131 16.12 1.00 -6.12
CA SER A 131 15.49 2.07 -5.38
C SER A 131 16.54 2.67 -4.44
N GLU A 132 17.53 3.35 -4.98
CA GLU A 132 18.26 4.34 -4.20
C GLU A 132 17.30 5.54 -4.09
N LEU A 133 16.70 5.72 -2.89
CA LEU A 133 15.81 6.86 -2.61
C LEU A 133 16.59 8.15 -2.87
N PRO A 134 16.40 8.84 -4.00
CA PRO A 134 16.93 10.19 -4.12
C PRO A 134 16.19 11.07 -3.12
N ALA A 135 16.90 12.06 -2.57
CA ALA A 135 16.26 13.13 -1.82
C ALA A 135 15.03 13.64 -2.60
N PRO A 136 13.91 13.95 -1.94
CA PRO A 136 12.63 14.18 -2.59
C PRO A 136 12.71 15.39 -3.53
N ALA A 137 13.02 15.12 -4.78
CA ALA A 137 12.69 16.04 -5.87
C ALA A 137 11.18 15.87 -6.13
N PRO A 138 10.44 16.96 -6.47
CA PRO A 138 9.04 16.84 -6.79
C PRO A 138 8.82 15.76 -7.86
N SER A 139 8.14 14.68 -7.50
CA SER A 139 7.80 13.61 -8.43
C SER A 139 6.52 14.00 -9.16
N THR A 140 6.64 14.31 -10.45
CA THR A 140 5.47 14.53 -11.29
C THR A 140 4.98 13.16 -11.77
N ASN A 141 3.77 12.78 -11.35
CA ASN A 141 3.12 11.54 -11.74
C ASN A 141 2.04 11.84 -12.78
N GLN A 142 2.16 11.23 -13.95
CA GLN A 142 1.26 11.37 -15.09
C GLN A 142 0.26 10.21 -15.08
N VAL A 143 -1.03 10.52 -15.15
CA VAL A 143 -2.09 9.53 -15.11
C VAL A 143 -2.78 9.44 -16.45
N THR A 144 -2.75 8.27 -17.07
CA THR A 144 -3.61 7.91 -18.19
C THR A 144 -4.86 7.25 -17.60
N VAL A 145 -6.02 7.80 -17.87
CA VAL A 145 -7.33 7.26 -17.43
C VAL A 145 -8.02 6.57 -18.57
N ALA A 146 -8.46 5.33 -18.38
CA ALA A 146 -9.27 4.61 -19.36
C ALA A 146 -10.52 4.00 -18.72
N MET A 147 -11.69 4.22 -19.33
CA MET A 147 -12.92 3.49 -19.02
C MET A 147 -12.87 2.13 -19.70
N VAL A 148 -13.11 1.04 -18.95
CA VAL A 148 -12.89 -0.32 -19.46
C VAL A 148 -14.13 -1.20 -19.30
N ALA A 149 -14.51 -1.84 -20.38
CA ALA A 149 -15.48 -2.92 -20.40
C ALA A 149 -14.75 -4.25 -20.61
N PRO A 150 -14.52 -5.08 -19.58
CA PRO A 150 -14.00 -6.42 -19.71
C PRO A 150 -14.86 -7.29 -20.62
N ALA A 151 -14.29 -8.33 -21.19
CA ALA A 151 -15.01 -9.22 -22.11
C ALA A 151 -16.30 -9.75 -21.48
N GLY A 152 -17.41 -9.60 -22.19
CA GLY A 152 -18.73 -10.02 -21.73
C GLY A 152 -19.49 -9.05 -20.82
N SER A 153 -18.90 -7.89 -20.46
CA SER A 153 -19.56 -6.86 -19.66
C SER A 153 -20.17 -5.73 -20.52
N ASP A 154 -21.15 -5.02 -19.93
CA ASP A 154 -21.77 -3.84 -20.56
C ASP A 154 -21.01 -2.57 -20.13
N PRO A 155 -20.43 -1.80 -21.04
CA PRO A 155 -19.71 -0.58 -20.70
C PRO A 155 -20.57 0.51 -20.05
N ALA A 156 -21.87 0.54 -20.34
CA ALA A 156 -22.77 1.57 -19.77
C ALA A 156 -23.40 1.17 -18.42
N GLY A 157 -22.99 0.03 -17.83
CA GLY A 157 -23.76 -0.69 -16.82
C GLY A 157 -23.98 0.01 -15.47
N ASP A 158 -23.17 0.99 -15.07
CA ASP A 158 -23.30 1.67 -13.78
C ASP A 158 -23.51 3.18 -13.86
N GLY A 159 -23.52 3.73 -15.06
CA GLY A 159 -23.74 5.16 -15.30
C GLY A 159 -22.58 6.08 -14.92
N THR A 160 -21.42 5.55 -14.54
CA THR A 160 -20.22 6.35 -14.27
C THR A 160 -19.68 6.93 -15.57
N THR A 161 -19.35 8.22 -15.56
CA THR A 161 -18.80 8.92 -16.72
C THR A 161 -17.29 9.13 -16.61
N LEU A 162 -16.61 9.24 -17.74
CA LEU A 162 -15.18 9.56 -17.79
C LEU A 162 -14.86 10.85 -17.02
N GLU A 163 -15.70 11.89 -17.11
CA GLU A 163 -15.53 13.14 -16.38
C GLU A 163 -15.55 12.92 -14.85
N GLN A 164 -16.41 12.03 -14.36
CA GLN A 164 -16.46 11.70 -12.92
C GLN A 164 -15.19 11.00 -12.46
N VAL A 165 -14.61 10.11 -13.26
CA VAL A 165 -13.34 9.44 -12.94
C VAL A 165 -12.19 10.43 -12.97
N VAL A 166 -12.08 11.26 -14.00
CA VAL A 166 -11.06 12.31 -14.12
C VAL A 166 -11.14 13.29 -12.95
N SER A 167 -12.35 13.78 -12.61
CA SER A 167 -12.56 14.67 -11.46
C SER A 167 -12.21 13.98 -10.13
N ALA A 168 -12.44 12.66 -9.99
CA ALA A 168 -12.00 11.93 -8.81
C ALA A 168 -10.48 12.00 -8.64
N VAL A 169 -9.74 11.85 -9.71
CA VAL A 169 -8.27 11.93 -9.68
C VAL A 169 -7.80 13.37 -9.46
N GLU A 170 -8.24 14.32 -10.30
CA GLU A 170 -7.69 15.68 -10.30
C GLU A 170 -8.14 16.54 -9.12
N ASP A 171 -9.43 16.45 -8.74
CA ASP A 171 -10.00 17.34 -7.74
C ASP A 171 -9.90 16.80 -6.31
N ARG A 172 -9.62 15.49 -6.14
CA ARG A 172 -9.63 14.85 -4.82
C ARG A 172 -8.37 14.05 -4.51
N VAL A 173 -7.95 13.14 -5.39
CA VAL A 173 -6.81 12.25 -5.15
C VAL A 173 -5.48 13.00 -5.30
N ALA A 174 -5.33 13.80 -6.35
CA ALA A 174 -4.12 14.60 -6.55
C ALA A 174 -3.90 15.61 -5.41
N PRO A 175 -4.91 16.40 -4.95
CA PRO A 175 -4.76 17.23 -3.76
C PRO A 175 -4.47 16.44 -2.48
N PHE A 176 -5.02 15.23 -2.33
CA PHE A 176 -4.71 14.37 -1.19
C PHE A 176 -3.22 14.04 -1.14
N TRP A 177 -2.65 13.48 -2.21
CA TRP A 177 -1.24 13.10 -2.23
C TRP A 177 -0.29 14.31 -2.17
N ALA A 178 -0.67 15.44 -2.78
CA ALA A 178 0.07 16.69 -2.63
C ALA A 178 0.10 17.16 -1.17
N GLU A 179 -1.03 17.07 -0.45
CA GLU A 179 -1.10 17.36 0.99
C GLU A 179 -0.24 16.37 1.80
N GLN A 180 -0.37 15.04 1.56
CA GLN A 180 0.37 14.04 2.33
C GLN A 180 1.88 14.15 2.16
N SER A 181 2.34 14.68 1.06
CA SER A 181 3.76 14.79 0.69
C SER A 181 4.33 16.21 0.77
N ASP A 182 3.59 17.20 1.28
CA ASP A 182 3.98 18.62 1.24
C ASP A 182 4.36 19.07 -0.18
N GLY A 183 3.66 18.54 -1.20
CA GLY A 183 3.87 18.82 -2.61
C GLY A 183 5.01 18.04 -3.28
N ALA A 184 5.66 17.10 -2.57
CA ALA A 184 6.68 16.25 -3.18
C ALA A 184 6.10 15.26 -4.20
N ILE A 185 4.86 14.81 -4.00
CA ILE A 185 4.10 14.00 -4.96
C ILE A 185 3.05 14.89 -5.61
N THR A 186 3.11 15.03 -6.93
CA THR A 186 2.10 15.71 -7.73
C THR A 186 1.53 14.73 -8.74
N LEU A 187 0.20 14.61 -8.79
CA LEU A 187 -0.54 13.79 -9.75
C LEU A 187 -1.28 14.70 -10.73
N GLY A 188 -1.39 14.28 -11.99
CA GLY A 188 -2.21 14.96 -12.98
C GLY A 188 -2.61 14.04 -14.11
N VAL A 189 -3.86 14.12 -14.56
CA VAL A 189 -4.36 13.36 -15.71
C VAL A 189 -3.78 13.99 -16.98
N THR A 190 -3.05 13.20 -17.75
CA THR A 190 -2.40 13.66 -18.99
C THR A 190 -3.03 13.05 -20.24
N GLU A 191 -3.72 11.94 -20.11
CA GLU A 191 -4.39 11.25 -21.21
C GLU A 191 -5.69 10.60 -20.73
N ILE A 192 -6.73 10.61 -21.57
CA ILE A 192 -8.04 10.06 -21.24
C ILE A 192 -8.56 9.23 -22.39
N HIS A 193 -9.17 8.08 -22.08
CA HIS A 193 -9.82 7.19 -23.03
C HIS A 193 -11.22 6.84 -22.54
N ASP A 194 -12.19 7.04 -23.41
CA ASP A 194 -13.57 6.63 -23.14
C ASP A 194 -13.69 5.11 -23.23
N TRP A 195 -14.89 4.58 -23.00
CA TRP A 195 -15.13 3.15 -22.91
C TRP A 195 -14.42 2.33 -23.98
N THR A 196 -13.49 1.52 -23.53
CA THR A 196 -12.66 0.63 -24.34
C THR A 196 -13.03 -0.81 -23.99
N ALA A 197 -13.47 -1.58 -24.99
CA ALA A 197 -13.74 -2.99 -24.79
C ALA A 197 -12.43 -3.78 -24.70
N ALA A 198 -12.27 -4.56 -23.63
CA ALA A 198 -11.15 -5.48 -23.49
C ALA A 198 -11.45 -6.83 -24.17
N ALA A 199 -10.41 -7.54 -24.58
CA ALA A 199 -10.50 -8.88 -25.11
C ALA A 199 -10.61 -9.95 -24.01
N VAL A 200 -10.24 -9.61 -22.77
CA VAL A 200 -10.14 -10.50 -21.61
C VAL A 200 -11.10 -10.11 -20.51
N THR A 201 -11.35 -11.03 -19.59
CA THR A 201 -12.18 -10.83 -18.40
C THR A 201 -11.34 -10.33 -17.22
N CYS A 202 -12.00 -9.99 -16.10
CA CYS A 202 -11.32 -9.60 -14.86
C CYS A 202 -10.60 -10.77 -14.14
N GLU A 203 -10.89 -12.01 -14.51
CA GLU A 203 -10.22 -13.18 -13.94
C GLU A 203 -8.72 -13.21 -14.29
N GLN A 204 -8.33 -12.41 -15.28
CA GLN A 204 -6.95 -12.29 -15.75
C GLN A 204 -6.48 -10.83 -15.67
N PRO A 205 -6.32 -10.24 -14.47
CA PRO A 205 -6.08 -8.81 -14.32
C PRO A 205 -4.78 -8.32 -14.96
N GLY A 206 -3.70 -9.12 -14.93
CA GLY A 206 -2.45 -8.80 -15.62
C GLY A 206 -2.65 -8.67 -17.13
N GLN A 207 -3.36 -9.62 -17.75
CA GLN A 207 -3.68 -9.56 -19.17
C GLN A 207 -4.68 -8.43 -19.51
N LEU A 208 -5.60 -8.10 -18.58
CA LEU A 208 -6.49 -6.96 -18.75
C LEU A 208 -5.70 -5.65 -18.81
N TRP A 209 -4.74 -5.47 -17.93
CA TRP A 209 -3.82 -4.31 -17.96
C TRP A 209 -3.05 -4.23 -19.27
N ASP A 210 -2.50 -5.35 -19.75
CA ASP A 210 -1.71 -5.40 -20.98
C ASP A 210 -2.56 -5.13 -22.22
N ASP A 211 -3.75 -5.74 -22.32
CA ASP A 211 -4.67 -5.50 -23.44
C ASP A 211 -5.07 -4.03 -23.53
N ILE A 212 -5.41 -3.41 -22.41
CA ILE A 212 -5.78 -1.99 -22.40
C ILE A 212 -4.58 -1.10 -22.64
N ALA A 213 -3.44 -1.36 -22.00
CA ALA A 213 -2.20 -0.60 -22.22
C ALA A 213 -1.83 -0.56 -23.72
N ALA A 214 -1.92 -1.71 -24.40
CA ALA A 214 -1.69 -1.77 -25.84
C ALA A 214 -2.70 -0.96 -26.66
N ARG A 215 -4.00 -1.01 -26.29
CA ARG A 215 -5.07 -0.28 -27.00
C ARG A 215 -4.95 1.22 -26.86
N VAL A 216 -4.62 1.70 -25.65
CA VAL A 216 -4.44 3.13 -25.35
C VAL A 216 -3.01 3.60 -25.61
N ARG A 217 -2.11 2.70 -26.01
CA ARG A 217 -0.68 2.97 -26.25
C ARG A 217 0.04 3.50 -25.02
N PHE A 218 -0.35 3.04 -23.86
CA PHE A 218 0.33 3.37 -22.62
C PHE A 218 1.71 2.70 -22.59
N GLU A 219 2.74 3.49 -22.35
CA GLU A 219 4.11 3.00 -22.16
C GLU A 219 4.49 3.14 -20.69
N PRO A 220 4.65 2.02 -19.96
CA PRO A 220 5.09 2.03 -18.56
C PRO A 220 6.40 2.78 -18.39
N GLY A 221 6.59 3.39 -17.24
CA GLY A 221 7.82 4.10 -16.91
C GLY A 221 7.72 4.88 -15.60
N PRO A 222 8.84 5.43 -15.11
CA PRO A 222 8.85 6.20 -13.87
C PRO A 222 7.81 7.33 -13.90
N GLY A 223 6.99 7.42 -12.86
CA GLY A 223 5.94 8.41 -12.71
C GLY A 223 4.81 8.30 -13.73
N LYS A 224 4.68 7.19 -14.45
CA LYS A 224 3.57 6.96 -15.37
C LYS A 224 2.60 5.94 -14.79
N HIS A 225 1.33 6.31 -14.71
CA HIS A 225 0.28 5.49 -14.14
C HIS A 225 -0.82 5.25 -15.15
N LEU A 226 -1.29 4.00 -15.25
CA LEU A 226 -2.47 3.63 -16.01
C LEU A 226 -3.61 3.31 -15.03
N LEU A 227 -4.62 4.15 -14.98
CA LEU A 227 -5.81 3.95 -14.16
C LEU A 227 -6.96 3.46 -15.05
N LEU A 228 -7.40 2.22 -14.83
CA LEU A 228 -8.57 1.66 -15.45
C LEU A 228 -9.77 1.84 -14.52
N TYR A 229 -10.83 2.47 -15.00
CA TYR A 229 -12.13 2.38 -14.36
C TYR A 229 -12.90 1.24 -15.00
N VAL A 230 -13.25 0.25 -14.19
CA VAL A 230 -14.02 -0.92 -14.62
C VAL A 230 -15.43 -0.84 -14.05
N SER A 231 -16.45 -1.05 -14.89
CA SER A 231 -17.84 -1.02 -14.44
C SER A 231 -18.09 -2.03 -13.31
N ARG A 232 -18.78 -1.61 -12.25
CA ARG A 232 -19.17 -2.48 -11.12
C ARG A 232 -19.95 -3.72 -11.55
N GLY A 233 -20.64 -3.67 -12.67
CA GLY A 233 -21.40 -4.79 -13.22
C GLY A 233 -20.53 -5.86 -13.89
N ALA A 234 -19.24 -5.63 -14.05
CA ALA A 234 -18.34 -6.52 -14.78
C ALA A 234 -17.92 -7.77 -13.98
N GLY A 235 -18.21 -7.82 -12.68
CA GLY A 235 -17.84 -8.96 -11.83
C GLY A 235 -16.39 -8.97 -11.39
N CYS A 236 -15.64 -7.86 -11.59
CA CYS A 236 -14.28 -7.68 -11.10
C CYS A 236 -14.25 -7.53 -9.57
N GLY A 237 -13.08 -7.72 -8.96
CA GLY A 237 -12.81 -7.30 -7.59
C GLY A 237 -13.01 -5.79 -7.41
N TYR A 238 -12.90 -5.31 -6.17
CA TYR A 238 -13.15 -3.88 -5.86
C TYR A 238 -12.11 -2.98 -6.50
N ALA A 239 -10.84 -3.29 -6.31
CA ALA A 239 -9.70 -2.59 -6.88
C ALA A 239 -8.46 -3.50 -6.93
N LEU A 240 -7.44 -3.08 -7.66
CA LEU A 240 -6.15 -3.76 -7.74
C LEU A 240 -5.10 -2.76 -8.23
N ALA A 241 -3.93 -2.75 -7.57
CA ALA A 241 -2.80 -1.96 -8.03
C ALA A 241 -1.49 -2.73 -7.97
N GLU A 242 -0.61 -2.43 -8.92
CA GLU A 242 0.79 -2.84 -8.85
C GLU A 242 1.49 -2.18 -7.66
N VAL A 243 2.33 -2.93 -6.97
CA VAL A 243 3.17 -2.39 -5.90
C VAL A 243 4.47 -1.87 -6.48
N GLY A 244 4.67 -0.57 -6.34
CA GLY A 244 5.92 0.10 -6.72
C GLY A 244 7.00 -0.04 -5.64
N THR A 245 8.09 0.71 -5.81
CA THR A 245 9.22 0.74 -4.87
C THR A 245 9.52 2.15 -4.34
N ALA A 246 8.94 3.17 -4.96
CA ALA A 246 9.17 4.58 -4.61
C ALA A 246 8.04 5.47 -5.17
N PRO A 247 7.87 6.71 -4.66
CA PRO A 247 6.89 7.66 -5.19
C PRO A 247 7.00 7.99 -6.67
N SER A 248 8.11 7.65 -7.30
CA SER A 248 8.36 7.85 -8.73
C SER A 248 8.23 6.58 -9.58
N SER A 249 7.76 5.47 -9.02
CA SER A 249 7.75 4.18 -9.75
C SER A 249 6.81 4.17 -10.95
N GLY A 250 5.64 4.77 -10.85
CA GLY A 250 4.54 4.52 -11.76
C GLY A 250 3.87 3.17 -11.45
N GLY A 251 2.95 2.74 -12.31
CA GLY A 251 2.27 1.45 -12.17
C GLY A 251 0.88 1.43 -12.80
N ARG A 252 0.23 0.26 -12.74
CA ARG A 252 -1.10 0.03 -13.26
C ARG A 252 -2.09 -0.15 -12.11
N ILE A 253 -3.28 0.37 -12.29
CA ILE A 253 -4.37 0.35 -11.31
C ILE A 253 -5.64 -0.01 -12.05
N TYR A 254 -6.53 -0.82 -11.46
CA TYR A 254 -7.94 -0.76 -11.79
C TYR A 254 -8.80 -0.49 -10.56
N VAL A 255 -9.90 0.22 -10.74
CA VAL A 255 -10.89 0.48 -9.70
C VAL A 255 -12.30 0.31 -10.26
N THR A 256 -13.23 -0.10 -9.39
CA THR A 256 -14.67 -0.15 -9.69
C THR A 256 -15.45 0.95 -8.95
N ASP A 257 -14.73 1.87 -8.30
CA ASP A 257 -15.29 2.98 -7.52
C ASP A 257 -14.55 4.28 -7.81
N THR A 258 -15.24 5.41 -7.69
CA THR A 258 -14.67 6.76 -7.83
C THR A 258 -14.44 7.43 -6.48
N SER A 259 -14.48 6.69 -5.36
CA SER A 259 -14.20 7.24 -4.04
C SER A 259 -12.74 7.67 -3.92
N THR A 260 -12.51 8.77 -3.24
CA THR A 260 -11.15 9.28 -3.01
C THR A 260 -10.31 8.28 -2.25
N SER A 261 -10.90 7.61 -1.25
CA SER A 261 -10.19 6.63 -0.43
C SER A 261 -9.71 5.44 -1.24
N ALA A 262 -10.54 4.87 -2.12
CA ALA A 262 -10.14 3.74 -2.96
C ALA A 262 -9.02 4.13 -3.93
N ILE A 263 -9.23 5.17 -4.74
CA ILE A 263 -8.22 5.56 -5.74
C ILE A 263 -6.91 6.02 -5.08
N ALA A 264 -6.97 6.75 -3.95
CA ALA A 264 -5.76 7.17 -3.25
C ALA A 264 -5.00 5.98 -2.63
N HIS A 265 -5.71 4.95 -2.16
CA HIS A 265 -5.15 3.70 -1.67
C HIS A 265 -4.35 3.00 -2.79
N GLU A 266 -4.96 2.82 -3.95
CA GLU A 266 -4.30 2.18 -5.09
C GLU A 266 -3.03 2.93 -5.56
N PHE A 267 -3.06 4.26 -5.56
CA PHE A 267 -1.84 5.04 -5.80
C PHE A 267 -0.78 4.82 -4.72
N GLY A 268 -1.19 4.58 -3.46
CA GLY A 268 -0.28 4.22 -2.38
C GLY A 268 0.52 2.96 -2.70
N HIS A 269 -0.13 1.94 -3.27
CA HIS A 269 0.55 0.74 -3.76
C HIS A 269 1.54 1.08 -4.88
N ASN A 270 1.14 1.85 -5.87
CA ASN A 270 2.06 2.27 -6.93
C ASN A 270 3.26 3.06 -6.40
N PHE A 271 3.14 3.73 -5.26
CA PHE A 271 4.26 4.42 -4.59
C PHE A 271 5.11 3.51 -3.70
N GLY A 272 4.77 2.24 -3.54
CA GLY A 272 5.55 1.27 -2.79
C GLY A 272 5.03 0.97 -1.39
N LEU A 273 3.80 1.35 -1.08
CA LEU A 273 3.17 1.02 0.19
C LEU A 273 2.44 -0.33 0.10
N GLY A 274 2.55 -1.12 1.15
CA GLY A 274 1.60 -2.17 1.48
C GLY A 274 0.49 -1.62 2.37
N HIS A 275 -0.31 -2.51 2.96
CA HIS A 275 -1.44 -2.14 3.79
C HIS A 275 -1.02 -1.56 5.15
N SER A 276 -1.97 -0.89 5.78
CA SER A 276 -1.95 -0.54 7.18
C SER A 276 -2.95 -1.44 7.93
N SER A 277 -2.41 -2.47 8.57
CA SER A 277 -3.17 -3.48 9.31
C SER A 277 -3.22 -3.15 10.80
N ALA A 278 -3.97 -3.89 11.60
CA ALA A 278 -3.97 -3.74 13.04
C ALA A 278 -3.76 -5.07 13.74
N GLU A 279 -2.98 -5.04 14.83
CA GLU A 279 -2.75 -6.16 15.71
C GLU A 279 -3.39 -5.90 17.07
N GLN A 280 -4.20 -6.86 17.51
CA GLN A 280 -4.83 -6.89 18.82
C GLN A 280 -4.33 -8.09 19.59
N CYS A 281 -4.07 -7.89 20.90
CA CYS A 281 -3.63 -8.94 21.81
C CYS A 281 -4.54 -8.99 23.04
N ASP A 282 -4.58 -10.12 23.75
CA ASP A 282 -5.44 -10.31 24.93
C ASP A 282 -4.73 -10.05 26.27
N GLY A 283 -3.41 -9.89 26.28
CA GLY A 283 -2.64 -9.76 27.52
C GLY A 283 -1.90 -8.43 27.66
N ALA A 284 -1.13 -8.07 26.67
CA ALA A 284 -0.36 -6.83 26.61
C ALA A 284 -0.18 -6.43 25.15
N VAL A 285 0.31 -5.23 24.89
CA VAL A 285 0.74 -4.85 23.54
C VAL A 285 1.81 -5.86 23.09
N GLU A 286 1.57 -6.51 21.96
CA GLU A 286 2.43 -7.59 21.42
C GLU A 286 2.63 -8.78 22.38
N GLY A 287 1.71 -9.00 23.33
CA GLY A 287 1.85 -10.07 24.32
C GLY A 287 0.55 -10.81 24.63
N GLY A 288 0.65 -12.13 24.83
CA GLY A 288 -0.49 -13.02 24.96
C GLY A 288 -0.89 -13.67 23.62
N PHE A 289 -2.17 -13.90 23.42
CA PHE A 289 -2.68 -14.34 22.11
C PHE A 289 -2.94 -13.08 21.27
N CYS A 290 -2.24 -12.96 20.14
CA CYS A 290 -2.36 -11.82 19.24
C CYS A 290 -2.94 -12.24 17.89
N ARG A 291 -3.71 -11.34 17.28
CA ARG A 291 -4.27 -11.48 15.94
C ARG A 291 -4.03 -10.20 15.14
N THR A 292 -3.36 -10.32 14.01
CA THR A 292 -3.27 -9.26 13.02
C THR A 292 -4.42 -9.41 12.02
N VAL A 293 -5.09 -8.30 11.73
CA VAL A 293 -6.16 -8.24 10.74
C VAL A 293 -5.78 -7.23 9.67
N ALA A 294 -5.74 -7.68 8.42
CA ALA A 294 -5.43 -6.86 7.28
C ALA A 294 -6.39 -5.67 7.17
N TYR A 295 -5.90 -4.52 6.74
CA TYR A 295 -6.64 -3.26 6.54
C TYR A 295 -7.32 -2.66 7.78
N ARG A 296 -7.18 -3.23 8.96
CA ARG A 296 -7.92 -2.81 10.14
C ARG A 296 -7.45 -1.49 10.77
N ASP A 297 -6.57 -0.78 10.14
CA ASP A 297 -6.23 0.59 10.51
C ASP A 297 -7.20 1.58 9.87
N TYR A 298 -8.20 1.99 10.63
CA TYR A 298 -9.23 2.93 10.17
C TYR A 298 -8.79 4.40 10.24
N TYR A 299 -7.57 4.69 10.70
CA TYR A 299 -6.99 6.04 10.71
C TYR A 299 -6.23 6.37 9.42
N ASP A 300 -5.92 5.37 8.61
CA ASP A 300 -4.97 5.45 7.51
C ASP A 300 -5.59 5.18 6.15
N VAL A 301 -5.05 5.83 5.11
CA VAL A 301 -5.48 5.61 3.72
C VAL A 301 -5.18 4.20 3.23
N MET A 302 -4.07 3.59 3.71
CA MET A 302 -3.70 2.22 3.35
C MET A 302 -4.36 1.15 4.23
N GLY A 303 -5.25 1.56 5.15
CA GLY A 303 -6.23 0.71 5.81
C GLY A 303 -7.60 0.90 5.17
N VAL A 304 -8.68 0.61 5.93
CA VAL A 304 -10.04 0.86 5.43
C VAL A 304 -10.44 2.30 5.70
N SER A 305 -10.69 3.03 4.64
CA SER A 305 -11.31 4.36 4.65
C SER A 305 -12.67 4.31 3.95
N TRP A 306 -13.49 5.33 4.17
CA TRP A 306 -14.83 5.44 3.56
C TRP A 306 -15.03 6.83 2.95
N SER A 307 -16.04 7.61 3.37
CA SER A 307 -16.22 8.99 2.89
C SER A 307 -15.16 9.98 3.39
N GLN A 308 -14.46 9.66 4.49
CA GLN A 308 -13.21 10.32 4.90
C GLN A 308 -12.02 9.53 4.33
N THR A 309 -10.96 10.22 3.99
CA THR A 309 -9.67 9.60 3.64
C THR A 309 -8.71 9.92 4.75
N GLY A 310 -8.22 8.90 5.46
CA GLY A 310 -7.30 9.05 6.58
C GLY A 310 -5.94 9.62 6.14
N ASN A 311 -5.24 10.29 7.07
CA ASN A 311 -3.86 10.69 6.81
C ASN A 311 -2.96 9.46 6.71
N LEU A 312 -1.94 9.55 5.86
CA LEU A 312 -0.83 8.61 5.84
C LEU A 312 -0.14 8.58 7.21
N ASN A 313 0.07 7.41 7.78
CA ASN A 313 0.70 7.24 9.07
C ASN A 313 2.22 7.52 9.04
N ALA A 314 2.82 7.69 10.20
CA ALA A 314 4.24 8.04 10.31
C ALA A 314 5.18 6.97 9.76
N ALA A 315 4.84 5.68 9.91
CA ALA A 315 5.65 4.58 9.39
C ALA A 315 5.71 4.60 7.86
N GLN A 316 4.56 4.74 7.23
CA GLN A 316 4.45 4.78 5.77
C GLN A 316 4.94 6.10 5.18
N ALA A 317 4.68 7.23 5.86
CA ALA A 317 5.25 8.52 5.46
C ALA A 317 6.80 8.49 5.50
N ALA A 318 7.38 7.83 6.51
CA ALA A 318 8.83 7.65 6.59
C ALA A 318 9.35 6.69 5.51
N LEU A 319 8.62 5.60 5.21
CA LEU A 319 8.97 4.66 4.14
C LEU A 319 9.04 5.35 2.78
N LEU A 320 8.13 6.27 2.50
CA LEU A 320 8.13 7.08 1.26
C LEU A 320 9.12 8.26 1.28
N GLY A 321 9.86 8.48 2.39
CA GLY A 321 10.72 9.65 2.54
C GLY A 321 9.97 10.96 2.73
N LEU A 322 8.69 10.92 3.10
CA LEU A 322 7.80 12.08 3.25
C LEU A 322 7.75 12.64 4.69
N LEU A 323 8.44 12.02 5.63
CA LEU A 323 8.56 12.49 7.01
C LEU A 323 9.98 13.06 7.21
N PRO A 324 10.15 14.40 7.19
CA PRO A 324 11.45 15.02 7.33
C PRO A 324 12.13 14.68 8.66
N GLU A 325 13.45 14.55 8.69
CA GLU A 325 14.22 14.28 9.92
C GLU A 325 13.95 15.33 11.01
N ALA A 326 13.75 16.59 10.63
CA ALA A 326 13.44 17.67 11.59
C ALA A 326 12.06 17.51 12.25
N GLN A 327 11.19 16.66 11.72
CA GLN A 327 9.84 16.41 12.24
C GLN A 327 9.73 15.08 12.99
N GLN A 328 10.84 14.40 13.22
CA GLN A 328 10.88 13.15 13.95
C GLN A 328 11.99 13.18 15.01
N GLN A 329 11.79 12.42 16.09
CA GLN A 329 12.86 12.13 17.06
C GLN A 329 13.16 10.64 17.03
N LEU A 330 14.44 10.30 17.16
CA LEU A 330 14.93 8.94 17.08
C LEU A 330 15.39 8.48 18.46
N LEU A 331 14.99 7.29 18.86
CA LEU A 331 15.44 6.63 20.07
C LEU A 331 15.76 5.17 19.79
N SER A 332 16.89 4.68 20.26
CA SER A 332 17.21 3.26 20.25
C SER A 332 17.32 2.73 21.68
N VAL A 333 17.31 1.42 21.84
CA VAL A 333 17.51 0.75 23.15
C VAL A 333 18.81 1.14 23.84
N LYS A 334 19.79 1.65 23.10
CA LYS A 334 21.06 2.14 23.65
C LYS A 334 21.03 3.64 24.00
N GLY A 335 19.95 4.32 23.72
CA GLY A 335 19.75 5.74 23.97
C GLY A 335 19.40 6.03 25.44
N SER A 336 19.30 7.31 25.79
CA SER A 336 18.77 7.75 27.09
C SER A 336 17.26 8.00 26.97
N ALA A 337 16.55 7.87 28.08
CA ALA A 337 15.14 8.23 28.15
C ALA A 337 14.90 9.65 27.65
N ILE A 338 13.82 9.83 26.90
CA ILE A 338 13.41 11.11 26.32
C ILE A 338 11.99 11.46 26.74
N THR A 339 11.70 12.75 26.78
CA THR A 339 10.34 13.28 26.81
C THR A 339 10.18 14.22 25.64
N ALA A 340 9.18 13.98 24.82
CA ALA A 340 8.90 14.76 23.63
C ALA A 340 7.45 15.23 23.61
N THR A 341 7.20 16.33 22.93
CA THR A 341 5.84 16.76 22.59
C THR A 341 5.59 16.42 21.13
N LEU A 342 4.70 15.44 20.89
CA LEU A 342 4.20 15.14 19.57
C LEU A 342 3.15 16.16 19.16
N THR A 343 3.34 16.83 18.06
CA THR A 343 2.30 17.66 17.42
C THR A 343 1.34 16.78 16.65
N PRO A 344 0.09 17.25 16.38
CA PRO A 344 -0.84 16.49 15.55
C PRO A 344 -0.22 16.12 14.21
N LEU A 345 -0.34 14.85 13.82
CA LEU A 345 0.24 14.34 12.57
C LEU A 345 -0.28 15.13 11.37
N SER A 346 -1.58 15.47 11.38
CA SER A 346 -2.25 16.27 10.34
C SER A 346 -1.79 17.73 10.28
N GLY A 347 -1.13 18.23 11.34
CA GLY A 347 -0.65 19.62 11.42
C GLY A 347 0.62 19.90 10.60
N ARG A 348 1.36 18.87 10.23
CA ARG A 348 2.56 18.92 9.37
C ARG A 348 3.68 19.85 9.83
N VAL A 349 3.72 20.17 11.12
CA VAL A 349 4.73 21.02 11.75
C VAL A 349 5.19 20.45 13.08
N GLY A 350 6.39 20.79 13.55
CA GLY A 350 6.96 20.33 14.83
C GLY A 350 7.37 18.86 14.79
N THR A 351 7.49 18.24 15.96
CA THR A 351 7.80 16.80 16.06
C THR A 351 6.52 15.99 15.86
N ARG A 352 6.38 15.39 14.70
CA ARG A 352 5.19 14.64 14.30
C ARG A 352 5.24 13.17 14.72
N ALA A 353 6.44 12.62 14.91
CA ALA A 353 6.62 11.22 15.27
C ALA A 353 7.85 10.98 16.13
N LEU A 354 7.79 9.93 16.97
CA LEU A 354 8.95 9.31 17.58
C LEU A 354 9.21 7.98 16.90
N ARG A 355 10.44 7.76 16.46
CA ARG A 355 10.91 6.49 15.92
C ARG A 355 11.71 5.76 16.98
N LEU A 356 11.27 4.57 17.35
CA LEU A 356 11.97 3.68 18.28
C LEU A 356 12.58 2.54 17.48
N THR A 357 13.84 2.20 17.79
CA THR A 357 14.50 1.03 17.17
C THR A 357 14.93 0.12 18.31
N ASP A 358 14.39 -1.09 18.33
CA ASP A 358 14.64 -2.09 19.36
C ASP A 358 16.00 -2.81 19.22
N ALA A 359 16.22 -3.82 20.05
CA ALA A 359 17.47 -4.59 20.05
C ALA A 359 17.65 -5.44 18.77
N ASP A 360 16.57 -5.86 18.17
CA ASP A 360 16.52 -6.69 16.96
C ASP A 360 16.49 -5.85 15.67
N GLY A 361 16.43 -4.51 15.80
CA GLY A 361 16.37 -3.58 14.68
C GLY A 361 14.94 -3.32 14.17
N ILE A 362 13.93 -3.85 14.86
CA ILE A 362 12.52 -3.57 14.54
C ILE A 362 12.22 -2.11 14.85
N VAL A 363 11.46 -1.48 14.00
CA VAL A 363 11.13 -0.05 14.10
C VAL A 363 9.69 0.14 14.55
N TYR A 364 9.51 0.96 15.56
CA TYR A 364 8.21 1.40 16.05
C TYR A 364 8.06 2.90 15.87
N TRP A 365 6.81 3.34 15.71
CA TRP A 365 6.46 4.74 15.54
C TRP A 365 5.35 5.13 16.50
N LEU A 366 5.55 6.27 17.19
CA LEU A 366 4.52 6.93 17.96
C LEU A 366 4.10 8.19 17.22
N GLU A 367 2.81 8.36 17.00
CA GLU A 367 2.21 9.52 16.36
C GLU A 367 1.00 10.01 17.14
N TYR A 368 0.69 11.30 17.06
CA TYR A 368 -0.48 11.87 17.72
C TYR A 368 -1.57 12.18 16.71
N ARG A 369 -2.74 11.55 16.88
CA ARG A 369 -3.94 11.82 16.12
C ARG A 369 -4.94 12.60 16.96
N THR A 370 -5.50 13.68 16.43
CA THR A 370 -6.54 14.47 17.06
C THR A 370 -7.41 15.12 15.99
N ALA A 371 -8.63 15.50 16.36
CA ALA A 371 -9.62 16.04 15.44
C ALA A 371 -9.25 17.43 14.90
N THR A 372 -8.14 17.51 14.18
CA THR A 372 -7.62 18.74 13.54
C THR A 372 -7.29 18.49 12.08
N ALA A 373 -7.35 19.51 11.25
CA ALA A 373 -7.07 19.46 9.82
C ALA A 373 -7.79 18.25 9.17
N ARG A 374 -7.09 17.40 8.41
CA ARG A 374 -7.67 16.23 7.77
C ARG A 374 -8.26 15.22 8.76
N ASP A 375 -7.72 15.09 9.97
CA ASP A 375 -8.27 14.21 11.01
C ASP A 375 -9.49 14.83 11.74
N GLY A 376 -9.99 15.99 11.31
CA GLY A 376 -11.17 16.66 11.86
C GLY A 376 -12.43 15.78 11.89
N TRP A 377 -12.49 14.77 11.03
CA TRP A 377 -13.57 13.79 10.99
C TRP A 377 -13.67 12.95 12.29
N LEU A 378 -12.60 12.80 13.07
CA LEU A 378 -12.62 12.10 14.36
C LEU A 378 -13.64 12.67 15.34
N ALA A 379 -13.93 13.99 15.28
CA ALA A 379 -14.94 14.65 16.11
C ALA A 379 -16.32 14.81 15.41
N SER A 380 -16.54 14.12 14.30
CA SER A 380 -17.78 14.26 13.52
C SER A 380 -18.55 12.93 13.41
N SER A 381 -19.74 12.97 12.81
CA SER A 381 -20.52 11.77 12.48
C SER A 381 -19.87 10.87 11.42
N ALA A 382 -18.81 11.34 10.75
CA ALA A 382 -18.02 10.52 9.85
C ALA A 382 -17.18 9.48 10.61
N ASN A 383 -16.95 9.67 11.90
CA ASN A 383 -16.29 8.69 12.77
C ASN A 383 -17.24 7.53 13.13
N ARG A 384 -17.45 6.64 12.19
CA ARG A 384 -18.43 5.53 12.28
C ARG A 384 -18.12 4.52 13.38
N PHE A 385 -16.83 4.36 13.71
CA PHE A 385 -16.35 3.35 14.66
C PHE A 385 -16.01 3.94 16.02
N GLY A 386 -16.19 5.24 16.24
CA GLY A 386 -15.86 5.90 17.50
C GLY A 386 -14.37 5.88 17.81
N LEU A 387 -13.53 6.02 16.78
CA LEU A 387 -12.08 6.07 16.93
C LEU A 387 -11.67 7.24 17.83
N GLU A 388 -10.70 7.01 18.69
CA GLU A 388 -10.28 7.97 19.70
C GLU A 388 -9.19 8.91 19.18
N SER A 389 -9.18 10.16 19.66
CA SER A 389 -8.00 11.02 19.54
C SER A 389 -6.99 10.61 20.61
N GLY A 390 -5.73 10.42 20.24
CA GLY A 390 -4.68 9.98 21.16
C GLY A 390 -3.36 9.67 20.47
N VAL A 391 -2.43 9.14 21.24
CA VAL A 391 -1.17 8.65 20.72
C VAL A 391 -1.36 7.22 20.24
N LEU A 392 -1.01 6.98 18.98
CA LEU A 392 -1.01 5.66 18.36
C LEU A 392 0.41 5.10 18.30
N LEU A 393 0.52 3.79 18.52
CA LEU A 393 1.75 3.02 18.39
C LEU A 393 1.66 2.12 17.17
N ARG A 394 2.69 2.16 16.33
CA ARG A 394 2.78 1.35 15.12
C ARG A 394 4.08 0.61 15.05
N ARG A 395 4.04 -0.61 14.54
CA ARG A 395 5.22 -1.37 14.13
C ARG A 395 5.38 -1.21 12.62
N ALA A 396 6.58 -0.81 12.17
CA ALA A 396 6.92 -0.84 10.76
C ALA A 396 7.06 -2.29 10.29
N GLY A 397 6.58 -2.59 9.09
CA GLY A 397 6.65 -3.90 8.47
C GLY A 397 7.21 -3.84 7.05
N GLY A 398 7.26 -5.00 6.42
CA GLY A 398 7.42 -5.17 4.99
C GLY A 398 6.08 -5.49 4.34
N LEU A 399 6.07 -5.76 3.05
CA LEU A 399 4.88 -6.26 2.36
C LEU A 399 4.43 -7.60 2.98
N PRO A 400 3.14 -7.84 3.12
CA PRO A 400 2.00 -7.03 2.69
C PRO A 400 1.69 -5.81 3.59
N ASP A 401 2.14 -5.81 4.84
CA ASP A 401 1.76 -4.84 5.86
C ASP A 401 2.92 -3.90 6.17
N THR A 402 3.04 -2.79 5.45
CA THR A 402 4.10 -1.80 5.68
C THR A 402 3.91 -0.99 6.97
N SER A 403 2.73 -1.08 7.57
CA SER A 403 2.42 -0.54 8.89
C SER A 403 1.44 -1.45 9.63
N VAL A 404 1.70 -1.73 10.90
CA VAL A 404 0.79 -2.45 11.78
C VAL A 404 0.47 -1.56 12.98
N LEU A 405 -0.79 -1.13 13.09
CA LEU A 405 -1.32 -0.41 14.26
C LEU A 405 -1.45 -1.38 15.42
N LEU A 406 -0.80 -1.08 16.54
CA LEU A 406 -0.85 -1.90 17.74
C LEU A 406 -1.95 -1.40 18.68
N ASP A 407 -2.71 -2.33 19.24
CA ASP A 407 -3.74 -2.02 20.23
C ASP A 407 -3.09 -1.52 21.53
N GLY A 408 -3.33 -0.24 21.86
CA GLY A 408 -2.82 0.40 23.06
C GLY A 408 -3.54 0.00 24.35
N THR A 409 -4.67 -0.70 24.24
CA THR A 409 -5.56 -1.08 25.36
C THR A 409 -5.93 -2.55 25.35
N PRO A 410 -4.96 -3.47 25.22
CA PRO A 410 -5.23 -4.91 25.09
C PRO A 410 -6.06 -5.43 26.28
N THR A 411 -7.04 -6.28 25.98
CA THR A 411 -7.92 -6.87 27.00
C THR A 411 -8.42 -8.25 26.58
N ALA A 412 -8.39 -9.20 27.53
CA ALA A 412 -8.92 -10.55 27.32
C ALA A 412 -10.44 -10.58 27.02
N ALA A 413 -11.15 -9.52 27.37
CA ALA A 413 -12.57 -9.36 27.10
C ALA A 413 -12.85 -8.63 25.77
N ALA A 414 -11.82 -8.26 25.03
CA ALA A 414 -11.97 -7.59 23.75
C ALA A 414 -12.73 -8.49 22.78
N GLY A 415 -13.87 -8.01 22.33
CA GLY A 415 -14.52 -8.58 21.17
C GLY A 415 -13.76 -8.13 19.94
N TRP A 416 -12.72 -8.84 19.56
CA TRP A 416 -11.76 -8.53 18.48
C TRP A 416 -12.33 -7.66 17.35
N ASP A 417 -13.54 -7.96 16.89
CA ASP A 417 -14.16 -7.24 15.78
C ASP A 417 -14.89 -5.96 16.21
N GLY A 418 -15.19 -5.81 17.48
CA GLY A 418 -15.89 -4.64 18.06
C GLY A 418 -14.98 -3.69 18.84
N ASP A 419 -13.70 -4.03 19.03
CA ASP A 419 -12.74 -3.18 19.73
C ASP A 419 -11.96 -2.33 18.74
N TYR A 420 -12.21 -1.02 18.77
CA TYR A 420 -11.54 -0.02 17.93
C TYR A 420 -10.65 0.92 18.73
N ARG A 421 -10.37 0.60 20.01
CA ARG A 421 -9.55 1.41 20.90
C ARG A 421 -8.09 1.04 20.73
N ALA A 422 -7.34 1.86 19.99
CA ALA A 422 -5.93 1.62 19.73
C ALA A 422 -5.01 2.67 20.39
N THR A 423 -5.57 3.73 21.00
CA THR A 423 -4.74 4.79 21.58
C THR A 423 -4.10 4.35 22.88
N LEU A 424 -2.85 4.77 23.10
CA LEU A 424 -2.16 4.53 24.36
C LEU A 424 -2.83 5.28 25.51
N PRO A 425 -3.10 4.63 26.66
CA PRO A 425 -3.78 5.27 27.79
C PRO A 425 -2.87 6.32 28.45
N VAL A 426 -3.48 7.46 28.85
CA VAL A 426 -2.77 8.53 29.52
C VAL A 426 -2.39 8.13 30.95
N GLY A 427 -1.14 8.38 31.35
CA GLY A 427 -0.62 8.10 32.69
C GLY A 427 -0.28 6.64 32.95
N VAL A 428 -0.44 5.75 31.97
CA VAL A 428 -0.11 4.32 32.11
C VAL A 428 1.16 4.02 31.34
N ALA A 429 2.07 3.28 31.98
CA ALA A 429 3.28 2.79 31.31
C ALA A 429 2.92 1.58 30.44
N VAL A 430 3.18 1.68 29.15
CA VAL A 430 2.99 0.61 28.16
C VAL A 430 4.35 0.07 27.77
N THR A 431 4.49 -1.25 27.86
CA THR A 431 5.69 -1.97 27.43
C THR A 431 5.60 -2.28 25.94
N VAL A 432 6.68 -1.99 25.22
CA VAL A 432 6.78 -2.17 23.76
C VAL A 432 7.99 -3.03 23.43
N SER A 433 7.91 -3.80 22.38
CA SER A 433 8.98 -4.67 21.88
C SER A 433 9.50 -5.63 22.96
N GLY A 434 8.60 -6.47 23.49
CA GLY A 434 8.98 -7.49 24.48
C GLY A 434 9.62 -6.95 25.75
N GLY A 435 9.62 -5.61 25.97
CA GLY A 435 10.21 -4.97 27.14
C GLY A 435 11.36 -4.02 26.85
N ASP A 436 11.77 -3.86 25.61
CA ASP A 436 12.87 -2.96 25.23
C ASP A 436 12.57 -1.50 25.53
N PHE A 437 11.29 -1.10 25.47
CA PHE A 437 10.86 0.25 25.79
C PHE A 437 9.69 0.28 26.76
N SER A 438 9.67 1.33 27.58
CA SER A 438 8.49 1.75 28.35
C SER A 438 8.03 3.10 27.85
N VAL A 439 6.77 3.18 27.42
CA VAL A 439 6.14 4.39 26.86
C VAL A 439 5.05 4.88 27.80
N VAL A 440 5.06 6.18 28.11
CA VAL A 440 4.03 6.83 28.92
C VAL A 440 3.52 8.08 28.20
N VAL A 441 2.24 8.13 27.88
CA VAL A 441 1.57 9.35 27.46
C VAL A 441 1.25 10.17 28.71
N GLN A 442 1.96 11.27 28.93
CA GLN A 442 1.81 12.09 30.14
C GLN A 442 0.58 13.00 30.10
N GLY A 443 0.19 13.43 28.91
CA GLY A 443 -0.97 14.30 28.74
C GLY A 443 -1.25 14.61 27.28
N LEU A 444 -2.50 14.96 27.00
CA LEU A 444 -3.01 15.31 25.69
C LEU A 444 -3.60 16.71 25.72
N THR A 445 -3.32 17.48 24.69
CA THR A 445 -3.96 18.76 24.39
C THR A 445 -4.26 18.83 22.88
N PRO A 446 -5.17 19.68 22.41
CA PRO A 446 -5.37 19.83 20.95
C PRO A 446 -4.10 20.21 20.18
N ALA A 447 -3.12 20.84 20.85
CA ALA A 447 -1.87 21.29 20.24
C ALA A 447 -0.75 20.21 20.26
N GLY A 448 -0.87 19.17 21.10
CA GLY A 448 0.14 18.13 21.17
C GLY A 448 -0.06 17.15 22.32
N ALA A 449 0.66 16.04 22.24
CA ALA A 449 0.74 14.99 23.23
C ALA A 449 2.14 14.95 23.84
N VAL A 450 2.25 14.97 25.16
CA VAL A 450 3.53 14.79 25.86
C VAL A 450 3.76 13.31 26.09
N VAL A 451 4.85 12.77 25.55
CA VAL A 451 5.17 11.34 25.61
C VAL A 451 6.58 11.18 26.18
N SER A 452 6.71 10.34 27.19
CA SER A 452 8.01 9.89 27.70
C SER A 452 8.28 8.47 27.25
N VAL A 453 9.48 8.23 26.75
CA VAL A 453 9.96 6.90 26.35
C VAL A 453 11.29 6.62 27.05
N ALA A 454 11.35 5.51 27.73
CA ALA A 454 12.57 5.01 28.38
C ALA A 454 12.97 3.67 27.76
N PRO A 455 14.21 3.54 27.26
CA PRO A 455 14.76 2.23 26.98
C PRO A 455 14.92 1.46 28.30
N ASN A 456 14.48 0.22 28.32
CA ASN A 456 14.76 -0.67 29.43
C ASN A 456 16.10 -1.33 29.15
N SER A 457 17.13 -0.98 29.93
CA SER A 457 18.38 -1.76 29.90
C SER A 457 18.06 -3.20 30.27
N PRO A 458 18.60 -4.21 29.59
CA PRO A 458 18.39 -5.59 29.99
C PRO A 458 18.84 -5.73 31.45
N ALA A 459 17.88 -5.98 32.35
CA ALA A 459 18.18 -6.32 33.73
C ALA A 459 19.11 -7.53 33.68
N GLY A 460 20.35 -7.39 34.24
CA GLY A 460 21.34 -8.42 34.16
C GLY A 460 20.76 -9.76 34.63
N GLY A 461 20.65 -10.72 33.74
CA GLY A 461 20.62 -12.16 34.06
C GLY A 461 19.29 -12.79 34.41
N GLY A 462 18.17 -12.39 33.84
CA GLY A 462 17.01 -13.28 33.71
C GLY A 462 17.00 -13.85 32.29
N ALA A 463 17.00 -15.16 32.14
CA ALA A 463 16.86 -15.76 30.81
C ALA A 463 15.58 -15.22 30.13
N PRO A 464 15.66 -14.73 28.89
CA PRO A 464 14.47 -14.27 28.19
C PRO A 464 13.48 -15.43 28.11
N ALA A 465 12.21 -15.14 28.44
CA ALA A 465 11.13 -16.04 28.07
C ALA A 465 11.24 -16.24 26.56
N ALA A 466 11.34 -17.49 26.13
CA ALA A 466 11.45 -17.80 24.71
C ALA A 466 10.30 -17.11 23.96
N PRO A 467 10.58 -16.39 22.86
CA PRO A 467 9.54 -15.78 22.08
C PRO A 467 8.55 -16.88 21.65
N ALA A 468 7.27 -16.63 21.85
CA ALA A 468 6.23 -17.52 21.36
C ALA A 468 6.48 -17.74 19.85
N PRO A 469 6.40 -18.99 19.36
CA PRO A 469 6.67 -19.28 17.97
C PRO A 469 5.74 -18.46 17.09
N ARG A 470 6.31 -17.59 16.27
CA ARG A 470 5.60 -16.91 15.19
C ARG A 470 5.11 -17.99 14.25
N ILE A 471 3.80 -18.15 14.13
CA ILE A 471 3.21 -19.04 13.15
C ILE A 471 3.34 -18.30 11.81
N PRO A 472 4.09 -18.84 10.83
CA PRO A 472 4.07 -18.29 9.48
C PRO A 472 2.64 -18.39 8.95
N HIS A 473 2.22 -17.42 8.18
CA HIS A 473 0.97 -17.46 7.42
C HIS A 473 1.04 -18.67 6.45
N GLY A 474 0.61 -19.81 6.93
CA GLY A 474 0.60 -21.07 6.19
C GLY A 474 -0.77 -21.69 6.31
N GLY A 475 -1.36 -22.04 5.16
CA GLY A 475 -2.69 -22.57 5.01
C GLY A 475 -3.03 -23.69 5.99
N VAL A 476 -4.29 -23.71 6.37
CA VAL A 476 -4.91 -24.75 7.17
C VAL A 476 -4.83 -26.07 6.41
N VAL A 477 -3.89 -26.94 6.79
CA VAL A 477 -3.92 -28.35 6.40
C VAL A 477 -4.89 -29.04 7.35
N LEU A 478 -6.04 -29.45 6.85
CA LEU A 478 -6.96 -30.36 7.55
C LEU A 478 -6.30 -31.72 7.66
N PRO A 479 -6.21 -32.36 8.86
CA PRO A 479 -5.73 -33.72 8.97
C PRO A 479 -6.78 -34.69 8.45
N GLY A 480 -6.33 -35.57 7.55
CA GLY A 480 -7.10 -36.66 7.02
C GLY A 480 -7.61 -37.61 8.10
N SER A 481 -8.80 -38.12 7.86
CA SER A 481 -9.48 -39.18 8.61
C SER A 481 -8.64 -40.44 8.76
N GLY A 482 -8.22 -40.69 9.97
CA GLY A 482 -7.68 -42.00 10.41
C GLY A 482 -8.57 -42.56 11.50
N GLU A 483 -9.21 -43.65 11.17
CA GLU A 483 -10.10 -44.47 12.01
C GLU A 483 -9.33 -45.20 13.12
N ALA A 484 -9.68 -45.05 14.40
CA ALA A 484 -9.40 -45.99 15.45
C ALA A 484 -10.33 -45.82 16.66
N ALA A 485 -11.19 -46.80 16.80
CA ALA A 485 -11.77 -47.47 17.99
C ALA A 485 -12.07 -46.69 19.28
N ALA A 486 -13.30 -46.92 19.68
CA ALA A 486 -14.03 -46.51 20.86
C ALA A 486 -13.37 -46.85 22.20
N GLU A 487 -13.54 -45.96 23.19
CA GLU A 487 -13.98 -46.40 24.51
C GLU A 487 -14.77 -45.31 25.24
N THR A 488 -15.86 -45.74 25.82
CA THR A 488 -16.95 -45.02 26.45
C THR A 488 -16.54 -44.42 27.79
N LEU A 489 -16.92 -43.18 28.07
CA LEU A 489 -17.43 -42.72 29.37
C LEU A 489 -18.04 -41.34 29.24
N ALA A 490 -19.35 -41.24 29.37
CA ALA A 490 -20.11 -40.01 29.48
C ALA A 490 -20.04 -39.43 30.90
N PRO A 491 -20.09 -38.10 31.03
CA PRO A 491 -21.04 -37.54 31.97
C PRO A 491 -21.99 -36.54 31.28
N THR A 492 -23.22 -36.67 31.66
CA THR A 492 -24.36 -35.79 31.40
C THR A 492 -24.03 -34.34 31.74
N VAL A 493 -24.16 -33.43 30.75
CA VAL A 493 -24.23 -32.00 30.98
C VAL A 493 -25.63 -31.51 30.61
N GLU A 494 -26.22 -30.88 31.57
CA GLU A 494 -27.50 -30.21 31.61
C GLU A 494 -27.57 -29.14 30.56
N GLU A 495 -28.63 -29.14 29.78
CA GLU A 495 -28.95 -28.27 28.68
C GLU A 495 -29.27 -26.86 29.20
N ALA A 496 -28.43 -25.85 28.92
CA ALA A 496 -28.72 -24.45 29.14
C ALA A 496 -29.43 -23.87 27.91
N PRO A 497 -30.40 -22.95 28.10
CA PRO A 497 -31.28 -22.48 27.02
C PRO A 497 -30.53 -21.67 25.96
N GLU A 498 -30.81 -22.00 24.70
CA GLU A 498 -30.40 -21.23 23.52
C GLU A 498 -30.85 -19.76 23.63
N VAL A 499 -29.89 -18.88 23.77
CA VAL A 499 -30.10 -17.44 23.50
C VAL A 499 -29.84 -17.23 22.02
N GLY A 500 -30.91 -16.99 21.28
CA GLY A 500 -30.87 -16.76 19.84
C GLY A 500 -29.94 -15.61 19.48
N ALA A 501 -29.08 -15.87 18.49
CA ALA A 501 -28.25 -14.87 17.85
C ALA A 501 -29.11 -13.77 17.23
N PRO A 502 -28.77 -12.49 17.41
CA PRO A 502 -29.50 -11.42 16.75
C PRO A 502 -29.24 -11.50 15.24
N GLN A 503 -30.29 -11.78 14.48
CA GLN A 503 -30.32 -11.62 13.04
C GLN A 503 -30.30 -10.12 12.74
N PHE A 504 -29.18 -9.60 12.27
CA PHE A 504 -29.13 -8.29 11.65
C PHE A 504 -29.76 -8.36 10.25
N SER A 505 -31.06 -8.21 10.20
CA SER A 505 -31.82 -7.87 9.01
C SER A 505 -31.81 -6.34 8.87
N GLY A 506 -30.70 -5.77 8.48
CA GLY A 506 -30.57 -4.36 8.15
C GLY A 506 -30.99 -4.11 6.71
N ALA A 507 -32.29 -3.88 6.49
CA ALA A 507 -32.75 -3.27 5.26
C ALA A 507 -32.13 -1.87 5.15
N VAL A 508 -31.28 -1.66 4.13
CA VAL A 508 -30.80 -0.34 3.73
C VAL A 508 -32.01 0.47 3.28
N GLN A 509 -32.49 1.35 4.13
CA GLN A 509 -33.47 2.36 3.77
C GLN A 509 -32.79 3.35 2.81
N ARG A 510 -33.14 3.26 1.54
CA ARG A 510 -32.87 4.32 0.56
C ARG A 510 -33.74 5.50 0.96
N VAL A 511 -33.14 6.55 1.48
CA VAL A 511 -33.77 7.86 1.58
C VAL A 511 -33.59 8.52 0.21
N GLY A 512 -34.57 8.31 -0.65
CA GLY A 512 -34.78 9.15 -1.83
C GLY A 512 -35.76 10.26 -1.44
N PRO A 513 -35.68 11.46 -2.03
CA PRO A 513 -36.68 12.47 -1.81
C PRO A 513 -38.00 12.03 -2.43
N ASP A 514 -39.01 11.85 -1.60
CA ASP A 514 -40.38 11.63 -2.04
C ASP A 514 -40.87 12.89 -2.78
N LEU A 515 -41.00 12.75 -4.09
CA LEU A 515 -41.83 13.65 -4.89
C LEU A 515 -43.24 13.06 -4.90
N GLU A 516 -44.11 13.58 -4.03
CA GLU A 516 -45.54 13.34 -4.12
C GLU A 516 -46.11 13.90 -5.44
N PRO A 517 -46.96 13.16 -6.14
CA PRO A 517 -47.70 13.71 -7.29
C PRO A 517 -48.80 14.63 -6.80
N ALA A 518 -48.71 15.91 -7.15
CA ALA A 518 -49.75 16.86 -6.93
C ALA A 518 -51.02 16.48 -7.71
N SER A 519 -52.10 16.20 -7.01
CA SER A 519 -53.45 16.04 -7.56
C SER A 519 -53.99 17.37 -8.06
N GLU A 520 -54.60 17.31 -9.26
CA GLU A 520 -55.41 18.40 -9.83
C GLU A 520 -56.50 18.89 -8.92
N ALA A 521 -56.56 20.21 -8.72
CA ALA A 521 -57.79 20.91 -8.36
C ALA A 521 -57.79 22.36 -8.86
N THR A 522 -58.55 22.56 -9.94
CA THR A 522 -59.50 23.65 -10.26
C THR A 522 -59.19 25.11 -9.89
N ARG A 523 -59.07 25.91 -10.98
CA ARG A 523 -59.64 27.25 -11.23
C ARG A 523 -59.64 28.33 -10.13
N GLY A 524 -58.95 29.42 -10.48
CA GLY A 524 -59.21 30.73 -9.90
C GLY A 524 -58.40 31.84 -10.58
N SER A 525 -59.08 32.66 -11.35
CA SER A 525 -58.56 33.82 -12.07
C SER A 525 -58.03 34.92 -11.12
N GLY A 526 -56.98 35.64 -11.55
CA GLY A 526 -56.70 36.97 -10.94
C GLY A 526 -55.30 37.52 -11.21
N ALA A 527 -55.20 38.43 -12.18
CA ALA A 527 -54.44 39.68 -12.23
C ALA A 527 -52.90 39.69 -12.19
N LEU A 528 -52.39 40.07 -13.35
CA LEU A 528 -51.22 40.92 -13.61
C LEU A 528 -50.64 41.75 -12.46
N VAL A 529 -49.32 41.72 -12.26
CA VAL A 529 -48.47 42.91 -12.09
C VAL A 529 -47.05 42.67 -12.68
N VAL A 530 -46.64 43.63 -13.48
CA VAL A 530 -45.40 43.82 -14.19
C VAL A 530 -44.24 44.10 -13.23
N GLY A 531 -43.07 43.52 -13.49
CA GLY A 531 -41.84 43.89 -12.83
C GLY A 531 -40.62 43.50 -13.68
N ALA A 532 -40.29 44.32 -14.64
CA ALA A 532 -39.04 44.25 -15.41
C ALA A 532 -37.86 44.74 -14.55
N GLY A 533 -36.72 44.08 -14.62
CA GLY A 533 -35.47 44.69 -14.15
C GLY A 533 -34.39 43.69 -13.80
N ALA A 534 -33.34 43.68 -14.59
CA ALA A 534 -31.97 43.22 -14.34
C ALA A 534 -31.51 41.98 -15.11
N LEU A 535 -31.40 42.17 -16.40
CA LEU A 535 -30.36 41.53 -17.23
C LEU A 535 -29.35 42.62 -17.56
N LEU A 536 -28.10 42.49 -17.11
CA LEU A 536 -26.85 43.07 -17.64
C LEU A 536 -25.80 43.09 -16.51
N VAL A 537 -24.96 42.11 -16.43
CA VAL A 537 -23.53 42.16 -16.13
C VAL A 537 -23.02 40.70 -16.20
N GLY A 538 -22.38 40.37 -17.30
CA GLY A 538 -21.82 39.01 -17.46
C GLY A 538 -21.19 38.76 -18.84
N SER A 539 -20.64 39.79 -19.47
CA SER A 539 -20.02 39.64 -20.79
C SER A 539 -18.81 40.56 -21.01
N THR A 540 -17.88 40.64 -20.09
CA THR A 540 -16.64 41.43 -20.29
C THR A 540 -15.37 40.82 -19.72
N LEU A 541 -15.27 39.49 -19.55
CA LEU A 541 -14.02 38.85 -19.08
C LEU A 541 -13.45 37.77 -20.02
N LEU A 542 -13.93 37.63 -21.23
CA LEU A 542 -13.46 36.63 -22.19
C LEU A 542 -12.71 37.17 -23.43
N VAL A 543 -12.37 38.46 -23.49
CA VAL A 543 -11.63 39.05 -24.61
C VAL A 543 -10.19 39.48 -24.26
N ALA A 544 -9.79 39.47 -23.00
CA ALA A 544 -8.45 39.94 -22.61
C ALA A 544 -7.33 38.87 -22.63
N ARG A 545 -7.63 37.64 -23.00
CA ARG A 545 -6.63 36.54 -23.00
C ARG A 545 -6.12 36.09 -24.37
N ARG A 546 -6.49 36.78 -25.45
CA ARG A 546 -6.05 36.48 -26.83
C ARG A 546 -5.19 37.51 -27.52
N LEU A 547 -4.72 38.52 -26.82
CA LEU A 547 -3.90 39.60 -27.44
C LEU A 547 -2.48 39.73 -26.84
N TRP A 548 -1.96 38.74 -26.08
CA TRP A 548 -0.61 38.83 -25.50
C TRP A 548 0.37 37.75 -25.96
N THR A 549 0.14 37.12 -27.10
CA THR A 549 1.11 36.16 -27.71
C THR A 549 1.52 36.55 -29.12
N GLY A 550 1.64 37.84 -29.41
CA GLY A 550 1.96 38.34 -30.75
C GLY A 550 2.98 39.48 -30.84
N ALA A 551 3.93 39.59 -29.91
CA ALA A 551 4.97 40.60 -30.06
C ALA A 551 6.25 40.20 -29.32
N LEU A 552 7.06 39.31 -29.90
CA LEU A 552 8.51 39.16 -29.65
C LEU A 552 9.10 38.20 -30.70
N ARG A 553 9.10 38.66 -31.95
CA ARG A 553 10.08 38.27 -32.98
C ARG A 553 10.43 39.55 -33.75
N HIS A 554 11.55 40.11 -33.40
CA HIS A 554 12.48 40.95 -34.16
C HIS A 554 13.25 41.85 -33.18
N HIS A 555 14.38 41.37 -32.72
CA HIS A 555 15.70 42.02 -32.80
C HIS A 555 16.72 41.02 -32.25
#